data_771005f7efe3a4053e6122543a9d4bcf
#
_entry.id   771005f7efe3a4053e6122543a9d4bcf
#
_cell.length_a   1.000
_cell.length_b   1.000
_cell.length_c   1.000
_cell.angle_alpha   90.00
_cell.angle_beta   90.00
_cell.angle_gamma   90.00
#
_symmetry.space_group_name_H-M   'P 1'
#
loop_
_entity.id
_entity.type
_entity.pdbx_description
1 polymer ?
#
loop_
_entity_poly.entity_id
_entity_poly.type
_entity_poly.pdbx_seq_one_letter_code
_entity_poly.pdbx_strand_id
1 'polypeptide(L)'
;PRDVEGSYMPCFLVGETIAKALSSFNDVKLYRFSHQSGHIRAAVYSSGVQLSDNEEFIAFHVSGGTTEVVNVCQIDNYYKIDIIGGSVDLQAGQAIDRVGVFMGLKFPCGKEMEKYAKENKKS
;
A
#
# COMPACT_ATOMS: atom_id res chain seq x y z
N PRO A 1 -5.39 0.82 -10.01
CA PRO A 1 -4.64 0.08 -11.05
C PRO A 1 -3.43 0.90 -11.47
N ARG A 2 -2.31 0.24 -11.69
CA ARG A 2 -1.16 0.86 -12.33
C ARG A 2 -1.51 1.06 -13.81
N ASP A 3 -1.04 2.14 -14.43
CA ASP A 3 -1.20 2.35 -15.87
C ASP A 3 -0.23 1.46 -16.69
N VAL A 4 -0.13 0.18 -16.31
CA VAL A 4 0.69 -0.83 -16.94
C VAL A 4 -0.23 -1.93 -17.45
N GLU A 5 -0.05 -2.34 -18.70
CA GLU A 5 -0.82 -3.41 -19.32
C GLU A 5 -0.79 -4.69 -18.47
N GLY A 6 -1.95 -5.29 -18.23
CA GLY A 6 -2.10 -6.47 -17.37
C GLY A 6 -2.09 -6.22 -15.86
N SER A 7 -1.89 -4.97 -15.40
CA SER A 7 -1.83 -4.61 -13.97
C SER A 7 -3.18 -4.07 -13.46
N TYR A 8 -4.22 -4.87 -13.52
CA TYR A 8 -5.52 -4.47 -13.00
C TYR A 8 -6.23 -5.61 -12.26
N MET A 9 -7.09 -5.23 -11.33
CA MET A 9 -8.07 -6.14 -10.75
C MET A 9 -9.46 -5.78 -11.28
N PRO A 10 -10.28 -6.74 -11.73
CA PRO A 10 -11.60 -6.47 -12.32
C PRO A 10 -12.51 -5.61 -11.43
N CYS A 11 -12.43 -5.76 -10.12
CA CYS A 11 -13.20 -4.97 -9.16
C CYS A 11 -12.89 -3.46 -9.24
N PHE A 12 -11.67 -3.07 -9.58
CA PHE A 12 -11.31 -1.66 -9.73
C PHE A 12 -11.86 -1.06 -11.02
N LEU A 13 -12.02 -1.86 -12.08
CA LEU A 13 -12.63 -1.41 -13.33
C LEU A 13 -14.11 -1.03 -13.13
N VAL A 14 -14.82 -1.77 -12.30
CA VAL A 14 -16.22 -1.45 -11.96
C VAL A 14 -16.29 -0.08 -11.27
N GLY A 15 -15.45 0.14 -10.24
CA GLY A 15 -15.38 1.42 -9.54
C GLY A 15 -15.02 2.59 -10.47
N GLU A 16 -14.03 2.39 -11.35
CA GLU A 16 -13.62 3.40 -12.32
C GLU A 16 -14.74 3.71 -13.32
N THR A 17 -15.44 2.71 -13.81
CA THR A 17 -16.56 2.88 -14.75
C THR A 17 -17.70 3.68 -14.12
N ILE A 18 -18.06 3.35 -12.87
CA ILE A 18 -19.09 4.10 -12.12
C ILE A 18 -18.64 5.54 -11.89
N ALA A 19 -17.40 5.77 -11.47
CA ALA A 19 -16.88 7.11 -11.26
C ALA A 19 -16.87 7.96 -12.53
N LYS A 20 -16.51 7.38 -13.68
CA LYS A 20 -16.59 8.03 -14.99
C LYS A 20 -18.03 8.39 -15.36
N ALA A 21 -18.97 7.47 -15.16
CA ALA A 21 -20.37 7.71 -15.45
C ALA A 21 -20.93 8.86 -14.61
N LEU A 22 -20.67 8.85 -13.29
CA LEU A 22 -21.10 9.90 -12.37
C LEU A 22 -20.46 11.25 -12.70
N SER A 23 -19.19 11.27 -13.05
CA SER A 23 -18.47 12.47 -13.47
C SER A 23 -19.10 13.09 -14.73
N SER A 24 -19.35 12.28 -15.74
CA SER A 24 -19.99 12.70 -16.99
C SER A 24 -21.43 13.18 -16.77
N PHE A 25 -22.19 12.46 -15.94
CA PHE A 25 -23.60 12.78 -15.71
C PHE A 25 -23.79 14.10 -14.93
N ASN A 26 -22.88 14.37 -14.00
CA ASN A 26 -22.96 15.57 -13.15
C ASN A 26 -22.06 16.73 -13.61
N ASP A 27 -21.38 16.57 -14.74
CA ASP A 27 -20.39 17.53 -15.28
C ASP A 27 -19.35 17.98 -14.23
N VAL A 28 -18.81 17.01 -13.47
CA VAL A 28 -17.77 17.26 -12.46
C VAL A 28 -16.45 16.60 -12.86
N LYS A 29 -15.33 17.20 -12.45
CA LYS A 29 -14.01 16.67 -12.75
C LYS A 29 -13.76 15.34 -12.03
N LEU A 30 -13.21 14.36 -12.74
CA LEU A 30 -12.75 13.09 -12.18
C LEU A 30 -11.25 13.13 -11.98
N TYR A 31 -10.81 12.90 -10.76
CA TYR A 31 -9.40 12.76 -10.40
C TYR A 31 -9.08 11.31 -10.14
N ARG A 32 -7.97 10.82 -10.73
CA ARG A 32 -7.53 9.43 -10.60
C ARG A 32 -6.24 9.38 -9.79
N PHE A 33 -6.22 8.51 -8.80
CA PHE A 33 -5.04 8.26 -7.97
C PHE A 33 -4.74 6.77 -7.93
N SER A 34 -3.48 6.39 -7.87
CA SER A 34 -3.12 5.00 -7.68
C SER A 34 -3.44 4.56 -6.24
N HIS A 35 -3.78 3.28 -6.07
CA HIS A 35 -4.01 2.69 -4.74
C HIS A 35 -2.78 2.84 -3.84
N GLN A 36 -1.60 2.65 -4.40
CA GLN A 36 -0.32 2.80 -3.72
C GLN A 36 -0.09 4.24 -3.23
N SER A 37 -0.41 5.26 -4.06
CA SER A 37 -0.37 6.67 -3.64
C SER A 37 -1.30 6.94 -2.46
N GLY A 38 -2.47 6.31 -2.43
CA GLY A 38 -3.41 6.42 -1.32
C GLY A 38 -2.82 5.89 -0.01
N HIS A 39 -2.18 4.74 -0.03
CA HIS A 39 -1.51 4.17 1.15
C HIS A 39 -0.36 5.05 1.64
N ILE A 40 0.50 5.52 0.74
CA ILE A 40 1.60 6.41 1.10
C ILE A 40 1.07 7.72 1.69
N ARG A 41 0.07 8.33 1.06
CA ARG A 41 -0.53 9.57 1.57
C ARG A 41 -1.13 9.39 2.96
N ALA A 42 -1.81 8.30 3.21
CA ALA A 42 -2.37 7.99 4.52
C ALA A 42 -1.26 7.81 5.58
N ALA A 43 -0.17 7.13 5.24
CA ALA A 43 0.96 6.94 6.14
C ALA A 43 1.66 8.27 6.46
N VAL A 44 1.94 9.11 5.47
CA VAL A 44 2.52 10.45 5.66
C VAL A 44 1.60 11.30 6.53
N TYR A 45 0.31 11.33 6.23
CA TYR A 45 -0.66 12.07 7.03
C TYR A 45 -0.69 11.60 8.49
N SER A 46 -0.71 10.30 8.72
CA SER A 46 -0.77 9.71 10.07
C SER A 46 0.51 9.94 10.87
N SER A 47 1.67 10.05 10.21
CA SER A 47 2.95 10.31 10.86
C SER A 47 3.13 11.75 11.31
N GLY A 48 2.31 12.68 10.79
CA GLY A 48 2.46 14.11 11.01
C GLY A 48 3.67 14.74 10.31
N VAL A 49 4.39 13.98 9.48
CA VAL A 49 5.52 14.50 8.71
C VAL A 49 4.99 15.46 7.63
N GLN A 50 5.61 16.62 7.55
CA GLN A 50 5.37 17.57 6.47
C GLN A 50 6.49 17.43 5.46
N LEU A 51 6.12 17.13 4.24
CA LEU A 51 7.05 16.99 3.12
C LEU A 51 7.06 18.28 2.31
N SER A 52 8.25 18.68 1.91
CA SER A 52 8.45 19.79 0.98
C SER A 52 8.23 19.34 -0.46
N ASP A 53 7.97 20.30 -1.34
CA ASP A 53 7.87 20.01 -2.77
C ASP A 53 9.21 19.53 -3.32
N ASN A 54 9.19 18.51 -4.18
CA ASN A 54 10.36 17.76 -4.69
C ASN A 54 11.15 17.00 -3.60
N GLU A 55 10.61 16.83 -2.41
CA GLU A 55 11.25 15.98 -1.41
C GLU A 55 11.09 14.50 -1.77
N GLU A 56 12.21 13.78 -1.68
CA GLU A 56 12.26 12.34 -1.94
C GLU A 56 12.43 11.55 -0.65
N PHE A 57 11.76 10.42 -0.58
CA PHE A 57 11.90 9.48 0.53
C PHE A 57 11.68 8.04 0.10
N ILE A 58 12.20 7.11 0.88
CA ILE A 58 11.97 5.68 0.68
C ILE A 58 10.78 5.24 1.52
N ALA A 59 9.86 4.51 0.91
CA ALA A 59 8.76 3.87 1.61
C ALA A 59 8.76 2.36 1.41
N PHE A 60 8.36 1.63 2.46
CA PHE A 60 8.13 0.19 2.40
C PHE A 60 6.63 -0.06 2.33
N HIS A 61 6.20 -0.69 1.25
CA HIS A 61 4.83 -1.15 1.10
C HIS A 61 4.76 -2.64 1.44
N VAL A 62 4.32 -2.95 2.64
CA VAL A 62 4.34 -4.31 3.20
C VAL A 62 2.93 -4.77 3.50
N SER A 63 2.50 -5.86 2.89
CA SER A 63 1.20 -6.47 3.09
C SER A 63 1.24 -8.00 2.90
N GLY A 64 0.09 -8.67 2.99
CA GLY A 64 -0.04 -10.09 2.66
C GLY A 64 0.16 -10.41 1.17
N GLY A 65 -0.09 -9.44 0.30
CA GLY A 65 0.02 -9.61 -1.16
C GLY A 65 1.17 -8.85 -1.82
N THR A 66 1.84 -7.98 -1.06
CA THR A 66 2.85 -7.08 -1.62
C THR A 66 3.96 -6.82 -0.59
N THR A 67 5.20 -6.86 -1.05
CA THR A 67 6.36 -6.39 -0.31
C THR A 67 7.26 -5.68 -1.28
N GLU A 68 7.20 -4.36 -1.28
CA GLU A 68 7.91 -3.48 -2.22
C GLU A 68 8.63 -2.37 -1.46
N VAL A 69 9.78 -1.99 -1.99
CA VAL A 69 10.49 -0.77 -1.64
C VAL A 69 10.29 0.22 -2.75
N VAL A 70 9.83 1.40 -2.42
CA VAL A 70 9.52 2.43 -3.40
C VAL A 70 10.26 3.71 -3.09
N ASN A 71 10.79 4.36 -4.12
CA ASN A 71 11.20 5.75 -4.05
C ASN A 71 9.99 6.63 -4.35
N VAL A 72 9.74 7.58 -3.48
CA VAL A 72 8.59 8.49 -3.57
C VAL A 72 9.10 9.90 -3.65
N CYS A 73 8.68 10.63 -4.68
CA CYS A 73 8.94 12.05 -4.82
C CYS A 73 7.61 12.80 -4.70
N GLN A 74 7.51 13.77 -3.80
CA GLN A 74 6.36 14.67 -3.73
C GLN A 74 6.48 15.72 -4.82
N ILE A 75 5.47 15.84 -5.67
CA ILE A 75 5.39 16.86 -6.73
C ILE A 75 4.03 17.54 -6.59
N ASP A 76 4.04 18.79 -6.19
CA ASP A 76 2.80 19.54 -5.89
C ASP A 76 1.87 18.74 -4.94
N ASN A 77 0.75 18.28 -5.46
CA ASN A 77 -0.27 17.54 -4.71
C ASN A 77 -0.31 16.04 -5.01
N TYR A 78 0.67 15.47 -5.72
CA TYR A 78 0.72 14.05 -6.02
C TYR A 78 2.09 13.44 -5.69
N TYR A 79 2.14 12.12 -5.67
CA TYR A 79 3.38 11.36 -5.50
C TYR A 79 3.77 10.66 -6.79
N LYS A 80 4.98 10.93 -7.27
CA LYS A 80 5.66 10.06 -8.22
C LYS A 80 6.26 8.92 -7.43
N ILE A 81 5.95 7.68 -7.83
CA ILE A 81 6.34 6.48 -7.11
C ILE A 81 7.04 5.53 -8.07
N ASP A 82 8.30 5.26 -7.79
CA ASP A 82 9.13 4.35 -8.57
C ASP A 82 9.47 3.12 -7.69
N ILE A 83 9.18 1.91 -8.16
CA ILE A 83 9.53 0.68 -7.44
C ILE A 83 11.02 0.43 -7.65
N ILE A 84 11.77 0.37 -6.56
CA ILE A 84 13.22 0.16 -6.57
C ILE A 84 13.63 -1.21 -6.02
N GLY A 85 12.69 -1.95 -5.44
CA GLY A 85 12.93 -3.30 -4.95
C GLY A 85 11.66 -3.96 -4.46
N GLY A 86 11.73 -5.26 -4.20
CA GLY A 86 10.59 -6.01 -3.68
C GLY A 86 10.92 -7.47 -3.46
N SER A 87 10.00 -8.20 -2.82
CA SER A 87 10.14 -9.64 -2.65
C SER A 87 9.98 -10.35 -3.99
N VAL A 88 10.87 -11.26 -4.26
CA VAL A 88 10.86 -12.12 -5.47
C VAL A 88 10.17 -13.46 -5.24
N ASP A 89 9.84 -13.77 -4.00
CA ASP A 89 9.20 -15.03 -3.61
C ASP A 89 8.06 -14.77 -2.61
N LEU A 90 8.32 -14.89 -1.32
CA LEU A 90 7.32 -14.80 -0.26
C LEU A 90 7.11 -13.36 0.20
N GLN A 91 5.86 -12.93 0.24
CA GLN A 91 5.51 -11.61 0.78
C GLN A 91 5.64 -11.61 2.32
N ALA A 92 6.05 -10.49 2.90
CA ALA A 92 6.34 -10.40 4.34
C ALA A 92 5.12 -10.75 5.21
N GLY A 93 3.92 -10.30 4.84
CA GLY A 93 2.69 -10.67 5.56
C GLY A 93 2.41 -12.18 5.51
N GLN A 94 2.68 -12.83 4.38
CA GLN A 94 2.56 -14.29 4.26
C GLN A 94 3.61 -15.01 5.11
N ALA A 95 4.83 -14.47 5.21
CA ALA A 95 5.86 -15.03 6.08
C ALA A 95 5.41 -15.01 7.54
N ILE A 96 4.86 -13.88 8.00
CA ILE A 96 4.28 -13.74 9.35
C ILE A 96 3.17 -14.77 9.58
N ASP A 97 2.24 -14.88 8.66
CA ASP A 97 1.12 -15.82 8.78
C ASP A 97 1.59 -17.27 8.77
N ARG A 98 2.54 -17.64 7.91
CA ARG A 98 3.10 -19.02 7.88
C ARG A 98 3.80 -19.36 9.19
N VAL A 99 4.62 -18.46 9.72
CA VAL A 99 5.29 -18.67 11.01
C VAL A 99 4.25 -18.77 12.13
N GLY A 100 3.27 -17.90 12.16
CA GLY A 100 2.19 -17.93 13.15
C GLY A 100 1.40 -19.24 13.13
N VAL A 101 1.03 -19.72 11.95
CA VAL A 101 0.36 -21.04 11.80
C VAL A 101 1.26 -22.18 12.25
N PHE A 102 2.56 -22.13 11.94
CA PHE A 102 3.53 -23.11 12.43
C PHE A 102 3.64 -23.11 13.97
N MET A 103 3.46 -21.96 14.61
CA MET A 103 3.38 -21.83 16.08
C MET A 103 2.03 -22.28 16.66
N GLY A 104 1.09 -22.71 15.84
CA GLY A 104 -0.24 -23.15 16.28
C GLY A 104 -1.29 -22.03 16.39
N LEU A 105 -1.00 -20.83 15.88
CA LEU A 105 -1.93 -19.71 15.86
C LEU A 105 -2.96 -19.87 14.73
N LYS A 106 -4.11 -19.22 14.88
CA LYS A 106 -5.15 -19.19 13.85
C LYS A 106 -4.88 -18.06 12.85
N PHE A 107 -5.00 -18.39 11.56
CA PHE A 107 -4.95 -17.39 10.49
C PHE A 107 -6.15 -16.41 10.58
N PRO A 108 -5.94 -15.08 10.40
CA PRO A 108 -4.67 -14.38 10.18
C PRO A 108 -3.90 -14.16 11.49
N CYS A 109 -2.60 -14.44 11.48
CA CYS A 109 -1.78 -14.51 12.70
C CYS A 109 -1.19 -13.17 13.16
N GLY A 110 -1.20 -12.14 12.32
CA GLY A 110 -0.49 -10.89 12.55
C GLY A 110 -0.74 -10.24 13.91
N LYS A 111 -2.00 -10.15 14.35
CA LYS A 111 -2.35 -9.54 15.65
C LYS A 111 -1.81 -10.31 16.84
N GLU A 112 -1.88 -11.64 16.81
CA GLU A 112 -1.38 -12.49 17.89
C GLU A 112 0.14 -12.48 17.93
N MET A 113 0.78 -12.53 16.75
CA MET A 113 2.24 -12.39 16.64
C MET A 113 2.73 -11.05 17.18
N GLU A 114 2.05 -9.95 16.88
CA GLU A 114 2.37 -8.63 17.43
C GLU A 114 2.26 -8.62 18.95
N LYS A 115 1.23 -9.24 19.51
CA LYS A 115 1.06 -9.34 20.97
C LYS A 115 2.24 -10.08 21.60
N TYR A 116 2.62 -11.23 21.09
CA TYR A 116 3.78 -11.99 21.59
C TYR A 116 5.09 -11.20 21.46
N ALA A 117 5.27 -10.47 20.37
CA ALA A 117 6.44 -9.62 20.20
C ALA A 117 6.50 -8.49 21.24
N LYS A 118 5.35 -7.89 21.57
CA LYS A 118 5.28 -6.85 22.61
C LYS A 118 5.47 -7.39 24.03
N GLU A 119 5.01 -8.61 24.31
CA GLU A 119 5.15 -9.26 25.61
C GLU A 119 6.59 -9.76 25.86
N ASN A 120 7.30 -10.10 24.80
CA ASN A 120 8.68 -10.57 24.87
C ASN A 120 9.66 -9.40 24.96
N LYS A 121 9.85 -8.87 26.16
CA LYS A 121 10.79 -7.76 26.46
C LYS A 121 12.27 -8.18 26.52
N LYS A 122 12.65 -9.34 26.05
CA LYS A 122 14.06 -9.75 25.95
C LYS A 122 14.62 -9.23 24.64
N SER A 123 15.19 -8.06 24.68
CA SER A 123 16.17 -7.57 23.72
C SER A 123 17.54 -8.15 24.06
#